data_a94de307baaa2818ead697a16036543c
#
_entry.id   a94de307baaa2818ead697a16036543c
#
_cell.length_a   1.000
_cell.length_b   1.000
_cell.length_c   1.000
_cell.angle_alpha   90.00
_cell.angle_beta   90.00
_cell.angle_gamma   90.00
#
_symmetry.space_group_name_H-M   'P 1'
#
loop_
_entity.id
_entity.type
_entity.pdbx_description
1 polymer ?
#
loop_
_entity_poly.entity_id
_entity_poly.type
_entity_poly.pdbx_seq_one_letter_code
_entity_poly.pdbx_strand_id
1 'polypeptide(L)'
;MSDLLRFTVPGNPEYIKIVKMAVQSAAANCGFPLDAIEDIGIAVGEACKLTTCHGFDGWSNSYDIELTLNDDNLTILIKDDDQCRHEIVKGARPCMDCPNEGNLGMPIIKSLMDEVEIVREEGKKNSIRMVKNK
;
A
#
# COMPACT_ATOMS: atom_id res chain seq x y z
N MET A 1 18.14 -1.95 16.32
CA MET A 1 18.75 -2.04 14.99
C MET A 1 17.64 -2.17 13.96
N SER A 2 17.75 -1.45 12.86
CA SER A 2 16.71 -1.51 11.84
C SER A 2 17.28 -1.86 10.48
N ASP A 3 16.50 -2.62 9.72
CA ASP A 3 16.85 -2.96 8.35
C ASP A 3 15.85 -2.30 7.42
N LEU A 4 16.33 -1.89 6.27
CA LEU A 4 15.50 -1.26 5.25
C LEU A 4 15.51 -2.11 3.99
N LEU A 5 14.34 -2.52 3.55
CA LEU A 5 14.15 -3.26 2.30
C LEU A 5 13.39 -2.38 1.34
N ARG A 6 13.83 -2.37 0.10
CA ARG A 6 13.14 -1.63 -0.97
C ARG A 6 13.01 -2.52 -2.19
N PHE A 7 11.85 -2.46 -2.79
CA PHE A 7 11.65 -3.15 -4.06
C PHE A 7 10.51 -2.49 -4.83
N THR A 8 10.51 -2.73 -6.12
CA THR A 8 9.52 -2.15 -7.03
C THR A 8 8.91 -3.28 -7.86
N VAL A 9 7.60 -3.25 -8.04
CA VAL A 9 6.90 -4.19 -8.90
C VAL A 9 6.05 -3.42 -9.90
N PRO A 10 5.75 -4.01 -11.07
CA PRO A 10 4.82 -3.38 -12.01
C PRO A 10 3.46 -3.15 -11.34
N GLY A 11 2.78 -2.09 -11.74
CA GLY A 11 1.54 -1.67 -11.11
C GLY A 11 0.30 -2.43 -11.57
N ASN A 12 0.40 -3.72 -11.77
CA ASN A 12 -0.72 -4.57 -12.16
C ASN A 12 -1.24 -5.34 -10.97
N PRO A 13 -2.55 -5.66 -10.94
CA PRO A 13 -3.13 -6.34 -9.78
C PRO A 13 -2.51 -7.69 -9.49
N GLU A 14 -2.03 -8.38 -10.50
CA GLU A 14 -1.39 -9.68 -10.30
C GLU A 14 -0.12 -9.61 -9.44
N TYR A 15 0.54 -8.44 -9.40
CA TYR A 15 1.75 -8.25 -8.62
C TYR A 15 1.47 -7.84 -7.17
N ILE A 16 0.24 -7.47 -6.85
CA ILE A 16 -0.13 -7.16 -5.46
C ILE A 16 0.10 -8.38 -4.58
N LYS A 17 -0.18 -9.56 -5.10
CA LYS A 17 0.05 -10.80 -4.36
C LYS A 17 1.53 -10.98 -4.00
N ILE A 18 2.42 -10.63 -4.92
CA ILE A 18 3.87 -10.70 -4.66
C ILE A 18 4.25 -9.73 -3.56
N VAL A 19 3.72 -8.51 -3.61
CA VAL A 19 3.98 -7.51 -2.57
C VAL A 19 3.51 -8.02 -1.21
N LYS A 20 2.30 -8.58 -1.13
CA LYS A 20 1.78 -9.14 0.11
C LYS A 20 2.70 -10.23 0.66
N MET A 21 3.10 -11.15 -0.19
CA MET A 21 3.95 -12.27 0.22
C MET A 21 5.31 -11.80 0.71
N ALA A 22 5.89 -10.81 0.03
CA ALA A 22 7.18 -10.25 0.43
C ALA A 22 7.09 -9.60 1.80
N VAL A 23 6.06 -8.78 2.03
CA VAL A 23 5.88 -8.11 3.30
C VAL A 23 5.59 -9.10 4.42
N GLN A 24 4.77 -10.10 4.14
CA GLN A 24 4.48 -11.14 5.13
C GLN A 24 5.73 -11.94 5.49
N SER A 25 6.58 -12.22 4.52
CA SER A 25 7.85 -12.90 4.78
C SER A 25 8.75 -12.07 5.68
N ALA A 26 8.82 -10.76 5.42
CA ALA A 26 9.59 -9.86 6.27
C ALA A 26 9.02 -9.81 7.69
N ALA A 27 7.71 -9.77 7.83
CA ALA A 27 7.06 -9.77 9.13
C ALA A 27 7.37 -11.06 9.91
N ALA A 28 7.35 -12.19 9.23
CA ALA A 28 7.70 -13.46 9.85
C ALA A 28 9.12 -13.44 10.38
N ASN A 29 10.06 -12.88 9.60
CA ASN A 29 11.44 -12.76 10.03
C ASN A 29 11.59 -11.84 11.25
N CYS A 30 10.69 -10.88 11.40
CA CYS A 30 10.71 -9.98 12.56
C CYS A 30 10.10 -10.62 13.81
N GLY A 31 9.53 -11.81 13.69
CA GLY A 31 8.95 -12.51 14.83
C GLY A 31 7.49 -12.18 15.11
N PHE A 32 6.77 -11.61 14.16
CA PHE A 32 5.34 -11.40 14.33
C PHE A 32 4.59 -12.72 14.38
N PRO A 33 3.54 -12.83 15.21
CA PRO A 33 2.71 -14.03 15.23
C PRO A 33 1.88 -14.16 13.96
N LEU A 34 1.38 -15.35 13.69
CA LEU A 34 0.68 -15.65 12.45
C LEU A 34 -0.52 -14.73 12.19
N ASP A 35 -1.31 -14.45 13.20
CA ASP A 35 -2.47 -13.59 13.05
C ASP A 35 -2.06 -12.17 12.65
N ALA A 36 -0.96 -11.65 13.20
CA ALA A 36 -0.45 -10.34 12.81
C ALA A 36 0.06 -10.36 11.37
N ILE A 37 0.72 -11.44 10.96
CA ILE A 37 1.21 -11.59 9.58
C ILE A 37 0.04 -11.57 8.60
N GLU A 38 -1.05 -12.25 8.92
CA GLU A 38 -2.25 -12.23 8.09
C GLU A 38 -2.86 -10.84 8.00
N ASP A 39 -2.97 -10.15 9.13
CA ASP A 39 -3.49 -8.79 9.17
C ASP A 39 -2.65 -7.85 8.31
N ILE A 40 -1.33 -7.97 8.41
CA ILE A 40 -0.42 -7.17 7.61
C ILE A 40 -0.64 -7.43 6.12
N GLY A 41 -0.82 -8.68 5.73
CA GLY A 41 -1.07 -9.03 4.35
C GLY A 41 -2.35 -8.41 3.80
N ILE A 42 -3.41 -8.44 4.57
CA ILE A 42 -4.69 -7.82 4.18
C ILE A 42 -4.52 -6.31 4.04
N ALA A 43 -3.88 -5.68 5.01
CA ALA A 43 -3.66 -4.24 4.98
C ALA A 43 -2.83 -3.81 3.77
N VAL A 44 -1.78 -4.55 3.46
CA VAL A 44 -0.93 -4.26 2.30
C VAL A 44 -1.72 -4.38 1.00
N GLY A 45 -2.55 -5.40 0.85
CA GLY A 45 -3.38 -5.56 -0.33
C GLY A 45 -4.32 -4.39 -0.53
N GLU A 46 -4.98 -3.96 0.54
CA GLU A 46 -5.87 -2.80 0.47
C GLU A 46 -5.10 -1.51 0.20
N ALA A 47 -3.91 -1.37 0.79
CA ALA A 47 -3.09 -0.19 0.58
C ALA A 47 -2.64 -0.06 -0.88
N CYS A 48 -2.28 -1.15 -1.52
CA CYS A 48 -1.91 -1.12 -2.94
C CYS A 48 -3.09 -0.64 -3.79
N LYS A 49 -4.30 -1.09 -3.48
CA LYS A 49 -5.48 -0.63 -4.19
C LYS A 49 -5.73 0.86 -3.98
N LEU A 50 -5.54 1.33 -2.75
CA LEU A 50 -5.78 2.73 -2.43
C LEU A 50 -4.79 3.67 -3.08
N THR A 51 -3.55 3.26 -3.23
CA THR A 51 -2.53 4.11 -3.84
C THR A 51 -2.61 4.10 -5.37
N THR A 52 -3.24 3.09 -5.95
CA THR A 52 -3.34 2.97 -7.40
C THR A 52 -4.30 4.01 -7.97
N CYS A 53 -3.85 4.71 -8.98
CA CYS A 53 -4.71 5.62 -9.74
C CYS A 53 -5.23 4.89 -10.98
N HIS A 54 -6.51 4.56 -10.96
CA HIS A 54 -7.15 3.78 -12.03
C HIS A 54 -7.68 4.66 -13.17
N GLY A 55 -7.34 5.94 -13.17
CA GLY A 55 -8.04 6.90 -13.99
C GLY A 55 -8.02 6.63 -15.47
N PHE A 56 -6.86 6.41 -16.05
CA PHE A 56 -6.73 6.35 -17.50
C PHE A 56 -6.57 4.92 -18.02
N ASP A 57 -5.48 4.28 -17.64
CA ASP A 57 -5.18 2.92 -18.08
C ASP A 57 -5.58 1.89 -17.02
N GLY A 58 -6.16 2.34 -15.95
CA GLY A 58 -6.63 1.49 -14.89
C GLY A 58 -5.61 1.17 -13.81
N TRP A 59 -4.34 1.34 -14.06
CA TRP A 59 -3.30 0.92 -13.14
C TRP A 59 -2.12 1.88 -13.12
N SER A 60 -1.39 1.84 -12.03
CA SER A 60 -0.15 2.58 -11.89
C SER A 60 0.94 1.96 -12.74
N ASN A 61 2.00 2.72 -13.03
CA ASN A 61 3.17 2.17 -13.70
C ASN A 61 3.90 1.20 -12.79
N SER A 62 4.02 1.53 -11.52
CA SER A 62 4.70 0.65 -10.57
C SER A 62 4.30 0.99 -9.14
N TYR A 63 4.53 0.03 -8.25
CA TYR A 63 4.47 0.25 -6.81
C TYR A 63 5.89 0.21 -6.27
N ASP A 64 6.26 1.24 -5.52
CA ASP A 64 7.52 1.27 -4.78
C ASP A 64 7.23 0.92 -3.34
N ILE A 65 7.88 -0.09 -2.83
CA ILE A 65 7.64 -0.60 -1.49
C ILE A 65 8.90 -0.39 -0.66
N GLU A 66 8.73 0.21 0.52
CA GLU A 66 9.82 0.34 1.48
C GLU A 66 9.37 -0.27 2.81
N LEU A 67 10.18 -1.16 3.33
CA LEU A 67 9.93 -1.81 4.60
C LEU A 67 11.04 -1.45 5.56
N THR A 68 10.69 -0.92 6.72
CA THR A 68 11.64 -0.67 7.80
C THR A 68 11.36 -1.67 8.91
N LEU A 69 12.30 -2.56 9.15
CA LEU A 69 12.16 -3.62 10.12
C LEU A 69 12.88 -3.21 11.40
N ASN A 70 12.13 -2.92 12.43
CA ASN A 70 12.65 -2.54 13.74
C ASN A 70 12.40 -3.66 14.75
N ASP A 71 13.08 -3.57 15.90
CA ASP A 71 12.89 -4.58 16.95
C ASP A 71 11.45 -4.62 17.46
N ASP A 72 10.79 -3.48 17.52
CA ASP A 72 9.46 -3.34 18.13
C ASP A 72 8.33 -3.20 17.12
N ASN A 73 8.63 -2.89 15.87
CA ASN A 73 7.58 -2.67 14.88
C ASN A 73 8.08 -2.85 13.45
N LEU A 74 7.12 -2.85 12.55
CA LEU A 74 7.37 -2.88 11.11
C LEU A 74 6.67 -1.68 10.49
N THR A 75 7.41 -0.89 9.75
CA THR A 75 6.86 0.24 8.98
C THR A 75 6.84 -0.12 7.51
N ILE A 76 5.69 0.08 6.89
CA ILE A 76 5.47 -0.23 5.48
C ILE A 76 5.09 1.05 4.77
N LEU A 77 5.84 1.40 3.73
CA LEU A 77 5.53 2.55 2.91
C LEU A 77 5.30 2.07 1.48
N ILE A 78 4.13 2.38 0.94
CA ILE A 78 3.77 2.01 -0.42
C ILE A 78 3.54 3.30 -1.20
N LYS A 79 4.27 3.46 -2.30
CA LYS A 79 4.18 4.62 -3.16
C LYS A 79 3.72 4.19 -4.54
N ASP A 80 2.80 4.96 -5.09
CA ASP A 80 2.40 4.83 -6.48
C ASP A 80 3.38 5.65 -7.31
N ASP A 81 3.92 5.05 -8.35
CA ASP A 81 4.86 5.74 -9.23
C ASP A 81 4.18 6.85 -10.03
N ASP A 82 2.90 6.74 -10.29
CA ASP A 82 2.16 7.74 -11.04
C ASP A 82 1.53 8.78 -10.13
N GLN A 83 1.46 10.00 -10.65
CA GLN A 83 0.68 11.04 -10.01
C GLN A 83 -0.79 10.76 -10.25
N CYS A 84 -1.62 11.13 -9.29
CA CYS A 84 -3.05 11.01 -9.45
C CYS A 84 -3.53 11.94 -10.56
N ARG A 85 -4.20 11.38 -11.55
CA ARG A 85 -4.64 12.12 -12.73
C ARG A 85 -6.15 12.26 -12.82
N HIS A 86 -6.87 11.95 -11.78
CA HIS A 86 -8.33 11.99 -11.81
C HIS A 86 -8.87 13.34 -12.21
N GLU A 87 -8.19 14.39 -11.80
CA GLU A 87 -8.60 15.76 -12.08
C GLU A 87 -8.13 16.25 -13.44
N ILE A 88 -7.09 15.63 -13.98
CA ILE A 88 -6.46 16.08 -15.21
C ILE A 88 -7.19 15.52 -16.43
N VAL A 89 -7.68 14.30 -16.33
CA VAL A 89 -8.32 13.62 -17.44
C VAL A 89 -9.84 13.78 -17.31
N LYS A 90 -10.31 14.93 -17.76
CA LYS A 90 -11.75 15.19 -17.78
C LYS A 90 -12.40 14.33 -18.84
N GLY A 91 -13.53 13.75 -18.49
CA GLY A 91 -14.25 12.87 -19.40
C GLY A 91 -13.82 11.44 -19.37
N ALA A 92 -12.63 11.16 -18.85
CA ALA A 92 -12.28 9.79 -18.51
C ALA A 92 -13.13 9.39 -17.31
N ARG A 93 -13.50 8.14 -17.26
CA ARG A 93 -14.17 7.66 -16.07
C ARG A 93 -13.24 7.93 -14.90
N PRO A 94 -13.73 8.59 -13.86
CA PRO A 94 -12.95 8.65 -12.65
C PRO A 94 -12.67 7.21 -12.24
N CYS A 95 -11.62 7.03 -11.48
CA CYS A 95 -11.28 5.74 -10.95
C CYS A 95 -12.53 5.17 -10.27
N MET A 96 -13.25 4.33 -10.99
CA MET A 96 -14.59 3.89 -10.55
C MET A 96 -14.57 3.25 -9.21
N ASP A 97 -13.55 2.47 -9.00
CA ASP A 97 -13.46 1.69 -7.79
C ASP A 97 -12.73 2.41 -6.68
N CYS A 98 -11.96 3.43 -7.02
CA CYS A 98 -11.22 4.19 -6.03
C CYS A 98 -12.08 4.80 -4.93
N PRO A 99 -13.17 5.51 -5.24
CA PRO A 99 -14.00 6.07 -4.17
C PRO A 99 -14.63 5.00 -3.30
N ASN A 100 -15.10 3.94 -3.90
CA ASN A 100 -15.73 2.85 -3.17
C ASN A 100 -14.71 2.07 -2.35
N GLU A 101 -13.61 1.71 -2.97
CA GLU A 101 -12.55 1.01 -2.28
C GLU A 101 -11.92 1.90 -1.21
N GLY A 102 -11.76 3.18 -1.50
CA GLY A 102 -11.25 4.11 -0.51
C GLY A 102 -12.13 4.19 0.73
N ASN A 103 -13.43 4.06 0.55
CA ASN A 103 -14.36 4.08 1.66
C ASN A 103 -14.31 2.80 2.49
N LEU A 104 -13.97 1.68 1.89
CA LEU A 104 -13.89 0.40 2.57
C LEU A 104 -12.48 0.05 3.00
N GLY A 105 -11.50 0.37 2.17
CA GLY A 105 -10.12 0.00 2.42
C GLY A 105 -9.51 0.68 3.64
N MET A 106 -9.77 1.98 3.82
CA MET A 106 -9.20 2.71 4.95
C MET A 106 -9.68 2.19 6.30
N PRO A 107 -10.99 1.97 6.51
CA PRO A 107 -11.41 1.35 7.76
C PRO A 107 -10.79 -0.01 8.02
N ILE A 108 -10.63 -0.82 6.97
CA ILE A 108 -9.99 -2.12 7.10
C ILE A 108 -8.53 -1.95 7.54
N ILE A 109 -7.78 -1.10 6.86
CA ILE A 109 -6.38 -0.88 7.19
C ILE A 109 -6.24 -0.35 8.62
N LYS A 110 -7.06 0.62 8.99
CA LYS A 110 -7.01 1.20 10.33
C LYS A 110 -7.35 0.20 11.43
N SER A 111 -8.20 -0.77 11.10
CA SER A 111 -8.55 -1.80 12.10
C SER A 111 -7.45 -2.83 12.27
N LEU A 112 -6.57 -2.99 11.29
CA LEU A 112 -5.53 -4.02 11.30
C LEU A 112 -4.15 -3.49 11.65
N MET A 113 -3.89 -2.20 11.42
CA MET A 113 -2.59 -1.59 11.66
C MET A 113 -2.67 -0.61 12.82
N ASP A 114 -1.53 -0.35 13.45
CA ASP A 114 -1.49 0.56 14.61
C ASP A 114 -1.43 2.01 14.21
N GLU A 115 -0.78 2.32 13.09
CA GLU A 115 -0.75 3.67 12.54
C GLU A 115 -0.93 3.61 11.03
N VAL A 116 -1.67 4.57 10.49
CA VAL A 116 -1.88 4.69 9.04
C VAL A 116 -1.88 6.16 8.65
N GLU A 117 -1.11 6.50 7.63
CA GLU A 117 -1.05 7.86 7.11
C GLU A 117 -1.08 7.80 5.58
N ILE A 118 -1.96 8.60 4.97
CA ILE A 118 -2.07 8.68 3.52
C ILE A 118 -1.68 10.07 3.06
N VAL A 119 -0.87 10.12 1.99
CA VAL A 119 -0.53 11.37 1.32
C VAL A 119 -1.07 11.31 -0.11
N ARG A 120 -2.01 12.22 -0.42
CA ARG A 120 -2.61 12.34 -1.74
C ARG A 120 -2.64 13.81 -2.13
N GLU A 121 -1.49 14.33 -2.49
CA GLU A 121 -1.39 15.72 -2.90
C GLU A 121 -1.28 15.81 -4.41
N GLU A 122 -1.93 16.82 -4.97
CA GLU A 122 -1.85 17.10 -6.39
C GLU A 122 -0.40 17.32 -6.79
N GLY A 123 0.00 16.67 -7.88
CA GLY A 123 1.36 16.79 -8.37
C GLY A 123 2.37 15.93 -7.65
N LYS A 124 1.95 15.19 -6.64
CA LYS A 124 2.81 14.30 -5.88
C LYS A 124 2.34 12.86 -6.01
N LYS A 125 3.26 11.93 -5.79
CA LYS A 125 2.91 10.51 -5.79
C LYS A 125 2.00 10.20 -4.62
N ASN A 126 1.02 9.34 -4.86
CA ASN A 126 0.21 8.82 -3.78
C ASN A 126 1.06 7.89 -2.92
N SER A 127 0.93 8.00 -1.62
CA SER A 127 1.66 7.12 -0.73
C SER A 127 0.83 6.80 0.50
N ILE A 128 1.09 5.64 1.08
CA ILE A 128 0.47 5.25 2.34
C ILE A 128 1.56 4.64 3.22
N ARG A 129 1.58 5.09 4.45
CA ARG A 129 2.51 4.61 5.46
C ARG A 129 1.72 3.90 6.55
N MET A 130 2.14 2.70 6.86
CA MET A 130 1.47 1.88 7.86
C MET A 130 2.50 1.36 8.85
N VAL A 131 2.12 1.30 10.12
CA VAL A 131 2.96 0.76 11.17
C VAL A 131 2.22 -0.33 11.92
N LYS A 132 2.88 -1.46 12.12
CA LYS A 132 2.38 -2.55 12.96
C LYS A 132 3.35 -2.77 14.09
N ASN A 133 2.86 -2.66 15.33
CA ASN A 133 3.65 -2.92 16.52
C ASN A 133 3.59 -4.40 16.87
N LYS A 134 4.67 -4.87 17.44
CA LYS A 134 4.70 -6.22 17.98
C LYS A 134 3.93 -6.33 19.28
#